data_b912355e22d945105cd72e9f4a3da4a1
#
_entry.id   b912355e22d945105cd72e9f4a3da4a1
#
_cell.length_a   1.000
_cell.length_b   1.000
_cell.length_c   1.000
_cell.angle_alpha   90.00
_cell.angle_beta   90.00
_cell.angle_gamma   90.00
#
_symmetry.space_group_name_H-M   'P 1'
#
loop_
_entity.id
_entity.type
_entity.pdbx_description
1 polymer ?
#
loop_
_entity_poly.entity_id
_entity_poly.type
_entity_poly.pdbx_seq_one_letter_code
_entity_poly.pdbx_strand_id
1 'polypeptide(L)'
;NNITTSTTTDDSIKEIKAEPWKGNVELSAYIETYYLFDINHPKSGNRPSFIYSHNRHNEFNVNLALIKVNYTAPRLRANVALMAGTYSNANLAAEPGVLKNIYEANAGINLSKKKQLWLDAGIYASHIGFESAIGKDCWNMTRSMLSDNSPFYQSGVKLTYSSDNGKF
;
A
#
# COMPACT_ATOMS: atom_id res chain seq x y z
N ASN A 1 -35.39 9.79 -59.19
CA ASN A 1 -35.31 8.84 -58.02
C ASN A 1 -34.35 9.39 -57.00
N ASN A 2 -34.91 10.15 -56.05
CA ASN A 2 -34.19 10.63 -54.88
C ASN A 2 -34.44 9.65 -53.74
N ILE A 3 -33.38 9.00 -53.28
CA ILE A 3 -33.40 8.20 -52.06
C ILE A 3 -32.90 9.12 -50.95
N THR A 4 -33.83 9.55 -50.09
CA THR A 4 -33.55 10.29 -48.87
C THR A 4 -33.32 9.28 -47.78
N THR A 5 -32.06 9.09 -47.35
CA THR A 5 -31.71 8.30 -46.18
C THR A 5 -31.72 9.23 -44.97
N SER A 6 -32.75 9.11 -44.13
CA SER A 6 -32.82 9.75 -42.82
C SER A 6 -32.08 8.86 -41.79
N THR A 7 -30.89 9.24 -41.44
CA THR A 7 -30.18 8.70 -40.27
C THR A 7 -30.60 9.53 -39.05
N THR A 8 -31.53 9.04 -38.30
CA THR A 8 -31.81 9.50 -36.93
C THR A 8 -30.84 8.79 -36.00
N THR A 9 -29.71 9.43 -35.68
CA THR A 9 -28.90 9.10 -34.55
C THR A 9 -29.40 9.90 -33.34
N ASP A 10 -30.21 9.25 -32.54
CA ASP A 10 -30.56 9.74 -31.20
C ASP A 10 -29.41 9.40 -30.28
N ASP A 11 -28.39 10.26 -30.27
CA ASP A 11 -27.28 10.23 -29.34
C ASP A 11 -27.62 11.09 -28.11
N SER A 12 -28.54 10.58 -27.29
CA SER A 12 -28.69 11.05 -25.93
C SER A 12 -27.57 10.47 -25.07
N ILE A 13 -26.33 10.87 -25.32
CA ILE A 13 -25.24 10.73 -24.35
C ILE A 13 -25.62 11.63 -23.17
N LYS A 14 -26.26 11.03 -22.15
CA LYS A 14 -26.45 11.71 -20.88
C LYS A 14 -25.06 12.02 -20.34
N GLU A 15 -24.71 13.30 -20.38
CA GLU A 15 -23.53 13.83 -19.73
C GLU A 15 -23.60 13.41 -18.27
N ILE A 16 -22.80 12.43 -17.87
CA ILE A 16 -22.67 12.03 -16.48
C ILE A 16 -21.98 13.20 -15.79
N LYS A 17 -22.74 14.12 -15.25
CA LYS A 17 -22.21 15.16 -14.36
C LYS A 17 -21.58 14.43 -13.19
N ALA A 18 -20.25 14.38 -13.16
CA ALA A 18 -19.52 13.89 -12.03
C ALA A 18 -19.93 14.71 -10.80
N GLU A 19 -20.65 14.10 -9.88
CA GLU A 19 -20.93 14.71 -8.58
C GLU A 19 -19.59 15.06 -7.94
N PRO A 20 -19.44 16.24 -7.32
CA PRO A 20 -18.21 16.60 -6.66
C PRO A 20 -17.87 15.55 -5.60
N TRP A 21 -16.61 15.18 -5.53
CA TRP A 21 -16.08 14.19 -4.57
C TRP A 21 -16.48 14.57 -3.14
N LYS A 22 -17.35 13.78 -2.53
CA LYS A 22 -17.84 14.02 -1.16
C LYS A 22 -16.90 13.48 -0.07
N GLY A 23 -15.73 13.00 -0.43
CA GLY A 23 -14.73 12.42 0.45
C GLY A 23 -13.52 13.32 0.66
N ASN A 24 -12.73 12.96 1.66
CA ASN A 24 -11.43 13.56 1.92
C ASN A 24 -10.33 12.72 1.28
N VAL A 25 -9.36 13.39 0.62
CA VAL A 25 -8.16 12.78 0.08
C VAL A 25 -6.97 13.27 0.89
N GLU A 26 -6.22 12.34 1.44
CA GLU A 26 -4.98 12.59 2.18
C GLU A 26 -3.80 12.00 1.42
N LEU A 27 -2.77 12.82 1.18
CA LEU A 27 -1.51 12.41 0.60
C LEU A 27 -0.44 12.43 1.68
N SER A 28 0.29 11.34 1.82
CA SER A 28 1.45 11.24 2.71
C SER A 28 2.64 10.62 2.00
N ALA A 29 3.84 10.93 2.48
CA ALA A 29 5.07 10.39 1.96
C ALA A 29 6.04 10.09 3.10
N TYR A 30 6.90 9.10 2.89
CA TYR A 30 7.97 8.72 3.80
C TYR A 30 9.20 8.37 2.98
N ILE A 31 10.38 8.78 3.46
CA ILE A 31 11.64 8.38 2.87
C ILE A 31 12.63 8.03 3.98
N GLU A 32 13.28 6.92 3.82
CA GLU A 32 14.31 6.39 4.72
C GLU A 32 15.59 6.14 3.94
N THR A 33 16.58 6.97 4.19
CA THR A 33 17.92 6.84 3.63
C THR A 33 18.88 6.30 4.67
N TYR A 34 19.91 5.60 4.23
CA TYR A 34 20.90 5.04 5.13
C TYR A 34 22.29 4.95 4.50
N TYR A 35 23.27 4.81 5.35
CA TYR A 35 24.59 4.30 5.05
C TYR A 35 24.92 3.18 6.05
N LEU A 36 25.38 2.05 5.56
CA LEU A 36 25.75 0.91 6.40
C LEU A 36 27.12 0.38 6.01
N PHE A 37 27.95 0.18 7.01
CA PHE A 37 29.25 -0.47 6.86
C PHE A 37 29.25 -1.80 7.60
N ASP A 38 29.42 -2.90 6.86
CA ASP A 38 29.53 -4.25 7.42
C ASP A 38 30.99 -4.60 7.57
N ILE A 39 31.45 -4.90 8.81
CA ILE A 39 32.84 -5.23 9.17
C ILE A 39 33.33 -6.48 8.42
N ASN A 40 32.42 -7.38 8.03
CA ASN A 40 32.77 -8.60 7.30
C ASN A 40 33.08 -8.34 5.82
N HIS A 41 32.95 -7.12 5.32
CA HIS A 41 33.24 -6.73 3.94
C HIS A 41 32.69 -7.70 2.90
N PRO A 42 31.34 -7.91 2.83
CA PRO A 42 30.76 -8.89 1.95
C PRO A 42 31.07 -8.56 0.47
N LYS A 43 31.69 -9.50 -0.25
CA LYS A 43 32.07 -9.33 -1.66
C LYS A 43 30.86 -9.08 -2.58
N SER A 44 29.67 -9.52 -2.18
CA SER A 44 28.41 -9.28 -2.88
C SER A 44 27.91 -7.84 -2.77
N GLY A 45 28.47 -7.02 -1.88
CA GLY A 45 27.94 -5.71 -1.53
C GLY A 45 26.63 -5.77 -0.74
N ASN A 46 26.18 -6.96 -0.35
CA ASN A 46 24.96 -7.16 0.42
C ASN A 46 25.23 -7.87 1.73
N ARG A 47 24.46 -7.55 2.75
CA ARG A 47 24.37 -8.33 3.99
C ARG A 47 23.74 -9.72 3.70
N PRO A 48 23.75 -10.67 4.66
CA PRO A 48 23.11 -11.96 4.49
C PRO A 48 21.68 -11.86 4.00
N SER A 49 21.25 -12.78 3.13
CA SER A 49 19.96 -12.74 2.39
C SER A 49 18.71 -12.78 3.27
N PHE A 50 18.83 -13.13 4.54
CA PHE A 50 17.73 -13.12 5.51
C PHE A 50 17.56 -11.76 6.21
N ILE A 51 18.39 -10.76 5.86
CA ILE A 51 18.27 -9.38 6.35
C ILE A 51 17.83 -8.52 5.20
N TYR A 52 16.58 -8.05 5.24
CA TYR A 52 15.97 -7.27 4.15
C TYR A 52 16.15 -5.77 4.32
N SER A 53 16.12 -5.29 5.58
CA SER A 53 16.29 -3.86 5.87
C SER A 53 17.76 -3.47 5.88
N HIS A 54 18.08 -2.32 5.27
CA HIS A 54 19.45 -1.75 5.24
C HIS A 54 20.50 -2.77 4.78
N ASN A 55 20.22 -3.47 3.68
CA ASN A 55 20.99 -4.64 3.27
C ASN A 55 22.23 -4.35 2.41
N ARG A 56 22.41 -3.10 1.93
CA ARG A 56 23.56 -2.71 1.09
C ARG A 56 24.74 -2.28 1.95
N HIS A 57 25.94 -2.76 1.58
CA HIS A 57 27.18 -2.48 2.28
C HIS A 57 27.97 -1.36 1.60
N ASN A 58 28.49 -0.42 2.41
CA ASN A 58 29.43 0.63 2.04
C ASN A 58 28.96 1.55 0.92
N GLU A 59 27.67 1.89 0.92
CA GLU A 59 27.07 2.86 0.01
C GLU A 59 25.92 3.62 0.67
N PHE A 60 25.65 4.86 0.22
CA PHE A 60 24.41 5.55 0.56
C PHE A 60 23.27 4.99 -0.27
N ASN A 61 22.17 4.67 0.37
CA ASN A 61 21.04 4.12 -0.35
C ASN A 61 19.71 4.52 0.31
N VAL A 62 18.61 4.24 -0.40
CA VAL A 62 17.23 4.38 0.09
C VAL A 62 16.74 3.01 0.54
N ASN A 63 16.46 2.85 1.83
CA ASN A 63 15.86 1.63 2.34
C ASN A 63 14.40 1.51 1.92
N LEU A 64 13.61 2.56 2.18
CA LEU A 64 12.21 2.64 1.82
C LEU A 64 11.83 4.08 1.46
N ALA A 65 11.29 4.27 0.27
CA ALA A 65 10.55 5.46 -0.12
C ALA A 65 9.09 5.04 -0.34
N LEU A 66 8.14 5.77 0.23
CA LEU A 66 6.71 5.46 0.22
C LEU A 66 5.92 6.72 -0.13
N ILE A 67 4.95 6.56 -1.03
CA ILE A 67 3.89 7.55 -1.28
C ILE A 67 2.55 6.85 -1.05
N LYS A 68 1.70 7.44 -0.23
CA LYS A 68 0.39 6.90 0.12
C LYS A 68 -0.71 7.92 -0.11
N VAL A 69 -1.77 7.49 -0.77
CA VAL A 69 -3.01 8.22 -0.96
C VAL A 69 -4.12 7.49 -0.21
N ASN A 70 -4.78 8.17 0.71
CA ASN A 70 -5.97 7.70 1.40
C ASN A 70 -7.18 8.47 0.90
N TYR A 71 -8.24 7.78 0.59
CA TYR A 71 -9.55 8.36 0.32
C TYR A 71 -10.53 7.91 1.39
N THR A 72 -11.25 8.85 1.99
CA THR A 72 -12.25 8.56 3.02
C THR A 72 -13.54 9.32 2.76
N ALA A 73 -14.63 8.59 2.68
CA ALA A 73 -15.99 9.12 2.58
C ALA A 73 -16.91 8.38 3.56
N PRO A 74 -18.12 8.84 3.82
CA PRO A 74 -19.01 8.24 4.86
C PRO A 74 -19.26 6.74 4.70
N ARG A 75 -19.22 6.23 3.46
CA ARG A 75 -19.50 4.81 3.15
C ARG A 75 -18.45 4.16 2.26
N LEU A 76 -17.40 4.88 1.89
CA LEU A 76 -16.35 4.39 1.01
C LEU A 76 -15.00 4.79 1.58
N ARG A 77 -14.03 3.88 1.54
CA ARG A 77 -12.63 4.17 1.82
C ARG A 77 -11.74 3.44 0.84
N ALA A 78 -10.60 4.01 0.52
CA ALA A 78 -9.60 3.38 -0.34
C ALA A 78 -8.21 3.84 0.06
N ASN A 79 -7.24 2.94 -0.08
CA ASN A 79 -5.84 3.22 0.08
C ASN A 79 -5.07 2.76 -1.14
N VAL A 80 -4.13 3.57 -1.59
CA VAL A 80 -3.09 3.14 -2.50
C VAL A 80 -1.76 3.66 -1.97
N ALA A 81 -0.81 2.76 -1.76
CA ALA A 81 0.53 3.11 -1.34
C ALA A 81 1.55 2.39 -2.22
N LEU A 82 2.44 3.17 -2.82
CA LEU A 82 3.54 2.69 -3.63
C LEU A 82 4.85 2.86 -2.88
N MET A 83 5.75 1.89 -3.05
CA MET A 83 7.06 1.91 -2.42
C MET A 83 8.19 1.60 -3.40
N ALA A 84 9.37 2.08 -3.06
CA ALA A 84 10.62 1.77 -3.74
C ALA A 84 11.76 1.77 -2.73
N GLY A 85 12.84 1.06 -3.03
CA GLY A 85 14.03 1.02 -2.18
C GLY A 85 14.66 -0.36 -2.10
N THR A 86 15.74 -0.45 -1.34
CA THR A 86 16.47 -1.73 -1.17
C THR A 86 15.65 -2.75 -0.40
N TYR A 87 14.78 -2.29 0.52
CA TYR A 87 13.88 -3.15 1.27
C TYR A 87 12.84 -3.84 0.37
N SER A 88 12.13 -3.09 -0.49
CA SER A 88 11.15 -3.69 -1.39
C SER A 88 11.78 -4.67 -2.38
N ASN A 89 12.97 -4.32 -2.90
CA ASN A 89 13.72 -5.18 -3.82
C ASN A 89 14.19 -6.49 -3.16
N ALA A 90 14.55 -6.46 -1.88
CA ALA A 90 15.00 -7.63 -1.15
C ALA A 90 13.84 -8.48 -0.63
N ASN A 91 12.89 -7.87 0.05
CA ASN A 91 11.80 -8.57 0.72
C ASN A 91 10.75 -9.11 -0.28
N LEU A 92 10.50 -8.38 -1.37
CA LEU A 92 9.57 -8.76 -2.42
C LEU A 92 10.27 -9.23 -3.71
N ALA A 93 11.48 -9.77 -3.58
CA ALA A 93 12.26 -10.23 -4.73
C ALA A 93 11.54 -11.28 -5.59
N ALA A 94 10.68 -12.10 -4.99
CA ALA A 94 9.91 -13.14 -5.66
C ALA A 94 8.65 -12.61 -6.38
N GLU A 95 8.22 -11.39 -6.09
CA GLU A 95 7.03 -10.81 -6.70
C GLU A 95 7.32 -10.37 -8.15
N PRO A 96 6.42 -10.68 -9.10
CA PRO A 96 6.61 -10.33 -10.49
C PRO A 96 6.38 -8.84 -10.75
N GLY A 97 7.26 -8.26 -11.59
CA GLY A 97 7.07 -6.93 -12.14
C GLY A 97 6.85 -5.83 -11.12
N VAL A 98 5.78 -5.06 -11.31
CA VAL A 98 5.44 -3.90 -10.48
C VAL A 98 4.83 -4.26 -9.12
N LEU A 99 4.43 -5.50 -8.88
CA LEU A 99 3.80 -5.94 -7.64
C LEU A 99 4.71 -5.72 -6.43
N LYS A 100 6.02 -5.86 -6.59
CA LYS A 100 7.01 -5.54 -5.55
C LYS A 100 7.04 -4.08 -5.11
N ASN A 101 6.40 -3.19 -5.86
CA ASN A 101 6.30 -1.76 -5.55
C ASN A 101 4.97 -1.39 -4.88
N ILE A 102 4.06 -2.35 -4.70
CA ILE A 102 2.79 -2.11 -4.01
C ILE A 102 2.99 -2.35 -2.52
N TYR A 103 2.81 -1.31 -1.73
CA TYR A 103 2.79 -1.39 -0.26
C TYR A 103 1.40 -1.75 0.26
N GLU A 104 0.39 -1.04 -0.22
CA GLU A 104 -1.04 -1.28 0.04
C GLU A 104 -1.85 -0.90 -1.20
N ALA A 105 -2.90 -1.63 -1.48
CA ALA A 105 -3.88 -1.30 -2.52
C ALA A 105 -5.22 -1.96 -2.15
N ASN A 106 -6.10 -1.22 -1.48
CA ASN A 106 -7.37 -1.75 -1.03
C ASN A 106 -8.48 -0.71 -1.08
N ALA A 107 -9.71 -1.20 -1.19
CA ALA A 107 -10.91 -0.39 -1.11
C ALA A 107 -11.95 -1.09 -0.25
N GLY A 108 -12.76 -0.31 0.45
CA GLY A 108 -13.77 -0.82 1.36
C GLY A 108 -15.06 -0.02 1.35
N ILE A 109 -16.15 -0.72 1.66
CA ILE A 109 -17.48 -0.15 1.81
C ILE A 109 -18.00 -0.38 3.22
N ASN A 110 -18.71 0.62 3.76
CA ASN A 110 -19.44 0.45 5.00
C ASN A 110 -20.79 -0.21 4.71
N LEU A 111 -20.97 -1.42 5.24
CA LEU A 111 -22.18 -2.23 5.05
C LEU A 111 -23.35 -1.74 5.88
N SER A 112 -23.09 -0.93 6.93
CA SER A 112 -24.14 -0.47 7.85
C SER A 112 -24.26 1.05 7.83
N LYS A 113 -25.50 1.55 7.85
CA LYS A 113 -25.77 2.99 8.02
C LYS A 113 -25.64 3.46 9.47
N LYS A 114 -25.66 2.54 10.43
CA LYS A 114 -25.72 2.84 11.88
C LYS A 114 -24.49 2.38 12.65
N LYS A 115 -23.69 1.48 12.07
CA LYS A 115 -22.54 0.88 12.73
C LYS A 115 -21.31 0.95 11.85
N GLN A 116 -20.14 0.92 12.45
CA GLN A 116 -18.85 0.85 11.75
C GLN A 116 -18.57 -0.60 11.36
N LEU A 117 -19.25 -1.08 10.30
CA LEU A 117 -19.06 -2.42 9.74
C LEU A 117 -18.52 -2.28 8.32
N TRP A 118 -17.23 -2.50 8.15
CA TRP A 118 -16.52 -2.31 6.90
C TRP A 118 -16.14 -3.63 6.25
N LEU A 119 -16.40 -3.74 4.97
CA LEU A 119 -15.89 -4.79 4.10
C LEU A 119 -14.86 -4.18 3.16
N ASP A 120 -13.61 -4.61 3.28
CA ASP A 120 -12.50 -4.16 2.48
C ASP A 120 -11.97 -5.32 1.62
N ALA A 121 -11.50 -5.02 0.41
CA ALA A 121 -10.86 -5.97 -0.47
C ALA A 121 -9.57 -5.39 -1.07
N GLY A 122 -8.54 -6.23 -1.22
CA GLY A 122 -7.27 -5.84 -1.82
C GLY A 122 -6.03 -6.31 -1.08
N ILE A 123 -4.98 -5.50 -1.13
CA ILE A 123 -3.67 -5.73 -0.51
C ILE A 123 -3.55 -4.83 0.72
N TYR A 124 -3.16 -5.42 1.84
CA TYR A 124 -3.01 -4.75 3.14
C TYR A 124 -1.62 -4.99 3.70
N ALA A 125 -1.13 -4.06 4.52
CA ALA A 125 0.00 -4.35 5.40
C ALA A 125 -0.33 -5.55 6.30
N SER A 126 0.67 -6.39 6.59
CA SER A 126 0.48 -7.56 7.45
C SER A 126 0.02 -7.14 8.85
N HIS A 127 -0.88 -7.92 9.43
CA HIS A 127 -1.28 -7.79 10.83
C HIS A 127 -0.51 -8.75 11.76
N ILE A 128 0.43 -9.50 11.21
CA ILE A 128 1.26 -10.44 11.98
C ILE A 128 2.42 -9.66 12.60
N GLY A 129 2.50 -9.71 13.90
CA GLY A 129 3.50 -8.96 14.66
C GLY A 129 3.10 -7.50 14.91
N PHE A 130 3.99 -6.76 15.55
CA PHE A 130 3.76 -5.36 15.97
C PHE A 130 4.73 -4.38 15.29
N GLU A 131 5.70 -4.86 14.53
CA GLU A 131 6.66 -4.03 13.83
C GLU A 131 6.16 -3.68 12.42
N SER A 132 6.46 -2.46 11.99
CA SER A 132 6.10 -1.92 10.68
C SER A 132 7.25 -2.05 9.68
N ALA A 133 6.96 -2.04 8.39
CA ALA A 133 7.97 -1.84 7.36
C ALA A 133 8.56 -0.41 7.38
N ILE A 134 7.84 0.53 7.98
CA ILE A 134 8.26 1.92 8.16
C ILE A 134 9.14 2.01 9.39
N GLY A 135 10.44 2.25 9.22
CA GLY A 135 11.44 2.19 10.30
C GLY A 135 11.18 3.14 11.46
N LYS A 136 10.63 4.33 11.20
CA LYS A 136 10.27 5.30 12.25
C LYS A 136 9.23 4.78 13.26
N ASP A 137 8.43 3.79 12.86
CA ASP A 137 7.38 3.22 13.70
C ASP A 137 7.86 1.97 14.44
N CYS A 138 9.16 1.65 14.35
CA CYS A 138 9.79 0.51 15.00
C CYS A 138 10.72 0.95 16.15
N TRP A 139 10.83 0.10 17.16
CA TRP A 139 11.75 0.34 18.30
C TRP A 139 13.22 0.19 17.93
N ASN A 140 13.51 -0.71 16.97
CA ASN A 140 14.84 -0.98 16.48
C ASN A 140 14.97 -0.52 15.03
N MET A 141 16.09 0.11 14.70
CA MET A 141 16.36 0.61 13.34
C MET A 141 16.27 -0.47 12.27
N THR A 142 16.75 -1.68 12.55
CA THR A 142 16.80 -2.79 11.58
C THR A 142 15.65 -3.79 11.74
N ARG A 143 14.68 -3.53 12.58
CA ARG A 143 13.61 -4.46 12.95
C ARG A 143 14.12 -5.81 13.48
N SER A 144 13.24 -6.64 13.99
CA SER A 144 13.60 -7.99 14.44
C SER A 144 13.67 -8.97 13.27
N MET A 145 14.46 -10.02 13.41
CA MET A 145 14.50 -11.11 12.44
C MET A 145 13.14 -11.80 12.29
N LEU A 146 12.31 -11.81 13.33
CA LEU A 146 10.95 -12.34 13.26
C LEU A 146 10.09 -11.51 12.30
N SER A 147 10.17 -10.19 12.40
CA SER A 147 9.44 -9.28 11.53
C SER A 147 9.91 -9.37 10.08
N ASP A 148 11.22 -9.43 9.86
CA ASP A 148 11.78 -9.56 8.51
C ASP A 148 11.38 -10.89 7.83
N ASN A 149 11.11 -11.94 8.59
CA ASN A 149 10.73 -13.26 8.07
C ASN A 149 9.24 -13.60 8.25
N SER A 150 8.42 -12.61 8.60
CA SER A 150 6.96 -12.73 8.58
C SER A 150 6.38 -12.19 7.25
N PRO A 151 5.14 -12.57 6.87
CA PRO A 151 4.52 -12.03 5.67
C PRO A 151 4.46 -10.50 5.70
N PHE A 152 4.98 -9.86 4.66
CA PHE A 152 5.00 -8.41 4.54
C PHE A 152 3.61 -7.83 4.31
N TYR A 153 2.84 -8.44 3.42
CA TYR A 153 1.48 -8.04 3.09
C TYR A 153 0.55 -9.25 3.01
N GLN A 154 -0.73 -8.97 3.00
CA GLN A 154 -1.79 -9.94 2.80
C GLN A 154 -2.73 -9.46 1.73
N SER A 155 -3.23 -10.36 0.89
CA SER A 155 -4.25 -10.07 -0.11
C SER A 155 -5.52 -10.84 0.19
N GLY A 156 -6.67 -10.20 0.02
CA GLY A 156 -7.95 -10.84 0.27
C GLY A 156 -9.07 -9.88 0.64
N VAL A 157 -10.01 -10.40 1.42
CA VAL A 157 -11.17 -9.67 1.93
C VAL A 157 -11.08 -9.59 3.44
N LYS A 158 -11.32 -8.39 4.00
CA LYS A 158 -11.29 -8.13 5.43
C LYS A 158 -12.61 -7.53 5.88
N LEU A 159 -13.21 -8.11 6.92
CA LEU A 159 -14.37 -7.56 7.61
C LEU A 159 -13.90 -6.91 8.91
N THR A 160 -14.22 -5.62 9.08
CA THR A 160 -13.87 -4.87 10.30
C THR A 160 -15.14 -4.35 10.96
N TYR A 161 -15.31 -4.62 12.23
CA TYR A 161 -16.36 -4.07 13.07
C TYR A 161 -15.76 -3.24 14.20
N SER A 162 -16.28 -2.04 14.41
CA SER A 162 -15.94 -1.21 15.57
C SER A 162 -17.21 -0.85 16.31
N SER A 163 -17.24 -1.11 17.62
CA SER A 163 -18.38 -0.72 18.45
C SER A 163 -18.32 0.77 18.78
N ASP A 164 -19.47 1.39 18.95
CA ASP A 164 -19.58 2.83 19.29
C ASP A 164 -18.90 3.18 20.63
N ASN A 165 -18.69 2.18 21.49
CA ASN A 165 -18.06 2.34 22.80
C ASN A 165 -16.54 2.13 22.76
N GLY A 166 -15.95 1.87 21.62
CA GLY A 166 -14.51 1.59 21.49
C GLY A 166 -14.01 0.33 22.20
N LYS A 167 -14.92 -0.54 22.65
CA LYS A 167 -14.59 -1.76 23.43
C LYS A 167 -14.43 -3.01 22.54
N PHE A 168 -14.82 -2.92 21.29
CA PHE A 168 -14.64 -3.98 20.26
C PHE A 168 -14.48 -3.32 18.90
#